data_7e3695c6d0152fefd511019b21ddff0c
#
_entry.id   7e3695c6d0152fefd511019b21ddff0c
#
_cell.length_a   1.000
_cell.length_b   1.000
_cell.length_c   1.000
_cell.angle_alpha   90.00
_cell.angle_beta   90.00
_cell.angle_gamma   90.00
#
_symmetry.space_group_name_H-M   'P 1'
#
loop_
_entity.id
_entity.type
_entity.pdbx_description
1 polymer ?
#
loop_
_entity_poly.entity_id
_entity_poly.type
_entity_poly.pdbx_seq_one_letter_code
_entity_poly.pdbx_strand_id
1 'polypeptide(L)'
;MIEKPGGGERPLGIPTIRDRVVQTAAKLVLEPIFEADLEPEAYGYRPKRSAHDAIKKVQKLLCEGYTDVVDADLSKYFDTIPHRELMQCVARRVVDRDVLRLIKMWLKAPVEERDEKGNRRMTGGRQNTRGTPQGGVASPMLANLYMNRFLKHWRITGRREHFQAHVVNYADDFVILSRGHTAEARDWTRQVMTRLGLTLNEAKTSIKQARRERFDFLGYRFGPHRFRMDGHWYLGASPSKKGVARLRRKVGDLLMPGNVGTWPEVRDQLNRILRGWSAYFSYGTRLMAYRAVDNYVLERVRHFLRRRHKVQSRGAIRFSDDLVFGELGVLRLRHIHVGSLPSALK
;
A
#
# COMPACT_ATOMS: atom_id res chain seq x y z
N MET A 1 9.25 12.82 9.86
CA MET A 1 9.23 12.61 8.40
C MET A 1 9.42 11.15 8.10
N ILE A 2 8.81 10.61 7.04
CA ILE A 2 9.01 9.23 6.56
C ILE A 2 9.37 9.30 5.08
N GLU A 3 10.44 8.57 4.69
CA GLU A 3 10.87 8.51 3.29
C GLU A 3 9.81 7.86 2.39
N LYS A 4 9.51 8.51 1.27
CA LYS A 4 8.63 7.94 0.24
C LYS A 4 9.37 6.88 -0.58
N PRO A 5 8.67 5.85 -1.06
CA PRO A 5 9.27 4.79 -1.89
C PRO A 5 9.85 5.27 -3.24
N GLY A 6 9.62 6.51 -3.63
CA GLY A 6 10.09 7.12 -4.89
C GLY A 6 10.99 8.35 -4.68
N GLY A 7 11.49 8.55 -3.48
CA GLY A 7 12.23 9.74 -3.08
C GLY A 7 11.32 10.84 -2.52
N GLY A 8 11.89 11.73 -1.71
CA GLY A 8 11.17 12.76 -0.96
C GLY A 8 10.58 12.25 0.35
N GLU A 9 10.13 13.16 1.18
CA GLU A 9 9.62 12.88 2.52
C GLU A 9 8.10 13.05 2.58
N ARG A 10 7.48 12.32 3.53
CA ARG A 10 6.06 12.46 3.87
C ARG A 10 5.98 12.89 5.34
N PRO A 11 5.38 14.06 5.64
CA PRO A 11 5.14 14.41 7.03
C PRO A 11 4.11 13.45 7.62
N LEU A 12 4.44 12.84 8.77
CA LEU A 12 3.52 12.03 9.55
C LEU A 12 3.20 12.77 10.84
N GLY A 13 1.96 13.18 10.99
CA GLY A 13 1.46 13.77 12.23
C GLY A 13 1.23 12.68 13.27
N ILE A 14 1.80 12.86 14.46
CA ILE A 14 1.56 11.94 15.58
C ILE A 14 0.62 12.64 16.56
N PRO A 15 -0.67 12.25 16.63
CA PRO A 15 -1.58 12.82 17.61
C PRO A 15 -1.13 12.52 19.03
N THR A 16 -1.52 13.37 19.98
CA THR A 16 -1.28 13.13 21.41
C THR A 16 -1.95 11.80 21.83
N ILE A 17 -1.47 11.21 22.93
CA ILE A 17 -2.08 9.96 23.44
C ILE A 17 -3.56 10.18 23.73
N ARG A 18 -3.93 11.31 24.31
CA ARG A 18 -5.32 11.69 24.58
C ARG A 18 -6.15 11.71 23.30
N ASP A 19 -5.66 12.38 22.24
CA ASP A 19 -6.35 12.44 20.96
C ASP A 19 -6.48 11.06 20.33
N ARG A 20 -5.47 10.20 20.42
CA ARG A 20 -5.56 8.83 19.91
C ARG A 20 -6.68 8.03 20.59
N VAL A 21 -6.77 8.13 21.91
CA VAL A 21 -7.83 7.45 22.68
C VAL A 21 -9.21 7.94 22.23
N VAL A 22 -9.41 9.26 22.18
CA VAL A 22 -10.70 9.86 21.80
C VAL A 22 -11.05 9.56 20.33
N GLN A 23 -10.08 9.66 19.41
CA GLN A 23 -10.29 9.30 18.00
C GLN A 23 -10.60 7.81 17.83
N THR A 24 -9.97 6.93 18.61
CA THR A 24 -10.25 5.50 18.59
C THR A 24 -11.66 5.21 19.09
N ALA A 25 -12.07 5.80 20.20
CA ALA A 25 -13.43 5.65 20.74
C ALA A 25 -14.49 6.13 19.73
N ALA A 26 -14.30 7.32 19.16
CA ALA A 26 -15.19 7.84 18.13
C ALA A 26 -15.21 6.95 16.87
N LYS A 27 -14.05 6.45 16.44
CA LYS A 27 -13.97 5.54 15.29
C LYS A 27 -14.77 4.26 15.52
N LEU A 28 -14.69 3.65 16.70
CA LEU A 28 -15.45 2.43 17.03
C LEU A 28 -16.96 2.62 16.88
N VAL A 29 -17.47 3.83 17.19
CA VAL A 29 -18.89 4.17 17.05
C VAL A 29 -19.24 4.52 15.60
N LEU A 30 -18.40 5.30 14.92
CA LEU A 30 -18.71 5.86 13.60
C LEU A 30 -18.42 4.91 12.45
N GLU A 31 -17.43 4.04 12.60
CA GLU A 31 -16.99 3.12 11.52
C GLU A 31 -18.12 2.20 11.04
N PRO A 32 -18.92 1.54 11.91
CA PRO A 32 -20.03 0.72 11.45
C PRO A 32 -21.12 1.53 10.70
N ILE A 33 -21.35 2.78 11.11
CA ILE A 33 -22.32 3.67 10.47
C ILE A 33 -21.89 4.02 9.04
N PHE A 34 -20.63 4.40 8.86
CA PHE A 34 -20.11 4.75 7.53
C PHE A 34 -19.84 3.52 6.66
N GLU A 35 -19.44 2.39 7.26
CA GLU A 35 -19.18 1.15 6.54
C GLU A 35 -20.40 0.68 5.74
N ALA A 36 -21.61 0.89 6.28
CA ALA A 36 -22.87 0.57 5.61
C ALA A 36 -23.09 1.37 4.30
N ASP A 37 -22.47 2.54 4.17
CA ASP A 37 -22.61 3.42 3.00
C ASP A 37 -21.49 3.29 1.97
N LEU A 38 -20.38 2.60 2.33
CA LEU A 38 -19.23 2.49 1.45
C LEU A 38 -19.48 1.53 0.30
N GLU A 39 -19.17 2.00 -0.90
CA GLU A 39 -19.30 1.20 -2.11
C GLU A 39 -18.39 -0.06 -2.07
N PRO A 40 -18.80 -1.17 -2.71
CA PRO A 40 -18.06 -2.42 -2.68
C PRO A 40 -16.68 -2.37 -3.37
N GLU A 41 -16.45 -1.38 -4.21
CA GLU A 41 -15.20 -1.13 -4.92
C GLU A 41 -14.07 -0.58 -4.03
N ALA A 42 -14.40 -0.07 -2.83
CA ALA A 42 -13.43 0.41 -1.85
C ALA A 42 -12.90 -0.74 -0.97
N TYR A 43 -11.59 -0.89 -0.90
CA TYR A 43 -10.92 -1.96 -0.13
C TYR A 43 -10.04 -1.43 1.01
N GLY A 44 -9.43 -0.25 0.86
CA GLY A 44 -8.47 0.29 1.82
C GLY A 44 -9.12 0.73 3.13
N TYR A 45 -8.45 0.50 4.25
CA TYR A 45 -8.85 0.96 5.60
C TYR A 45 -10.25 0.53 6.05
N ARG A 46 -10.77 -0.57 5.53
CA ARG A 46 -12.09 -1.11 5.88
C ARG A 46 -11.98 -2.37 6.70
N PRO A 47 -12.86 -2.59 7.70
CA PRO A 47 -12.92 -3.84 8.42
C PRO A 47 -13.24 -5.00 7.46
N LYS A 48 -12.61 -6.16 7.71
CA LYS A 48 -12.80 -7.39 6.93
C LYS A 48 -12.44 -7.28 5.43
N ARG A 49 -11.72 -6.22 5.02
CA ARG A 49 -11.19 -6.05 3.67
C ARG A 49 -9.69 -5.84 3.70
N SER A 50 -9.00 -6.42 2.74
CA SER A 50 -7.53 -6.42 2.68
C SER A 50 -7.00 -5.97 1.32
N ALA A 51 -5.71 -5.64 1.27
CA ALA A 51 -5.03 -5.40 0.01
C ALA A 51 -5.08 -6.63 -0.92
N HIS A 52 -5.05 -7.84 -0.34
CA HIS A 52 -5.17 -9.08 -1.11
C HIS A 52 -6.53 -9.23 -1.80
N ASP A 53 -7.61 -8.73 -1.19
CA ASP A 53 -8.93 -8.78 -1.82
C ASP A 53 -8.98 -7.86 -3.04
N ALA A 54 -8.40 -6.67 -2.94
CA ALA A 54 -8.24 -5.76 -4.07
C ALA A 54 -7.36 -6.39 -5.18
N ILE A 55 -6.23 -7.01 -4.83
CA ILE A 55 -5.31 -7.71 -5.76
C ILE A 55 -6.03 -8.85 -6.48
N LYS A 56 -6.77 -9.69 -5.74
CA LYS A 56 -7.57 -10.79 -6.30
C LYS A 56 -8.66 -10.26 -7.23
N LYS A 57 -9.31 -9.14 -6.86
CA LYS A 57 -10.32 -8.50 -7.71
C LYS A 57 -9.73 -8.02 -9.03
N VAL A 58 -8.56 -7.34 -8.99
CA VAL A 58 -7.85 -6.92 -10.21
C VAL A 58 -7.52 -8.14 -11.08
N GLN A 59 -6.94 -9.19 -10.51
CA GLN A 59 -6.59 -10.40 -11.24
C GLN A 59 -7.83 -11.05 -11.89
N LYS A 60 -8.93 -11.14 -11.16
CA LYS A 60 -10.19 -11.69 -11.65
C LYS A 60 -10.69 -10.89 -12.86
N LEU A 61 -10.73 -9.55 -12.76
CA LEU A 61 -11.17 -8.67 -13.85
C LEU A 61 -10.29 -8.80 -15.10
N LEU A 62 -8.97 -8.92 -14.94
CA LEU A 62 -8.05 -9.18 -16.06
C LEU A 62 -8.36 -10.49 -16.75
N CYS A 63 -8.64 -11.56 -16.00
CA CYS A 63 -9.05 -12.87 -16.57
C CYS A 63 -10.43 -12.81 -17.25
N GLU A 64 -11.32 -11.96 -16.77
CA GLU A 64 -12.64 -11.70 -17.38
C GLU A 64 -12.53 -10.82 -18.65
N GLY A 65 -11.32 -10.36 -19.03
CA GLY A 65 -11.09 -9.61 -20.28
C GLY A 65 -11.12 -8.08 -20.13
N TYR A 66 -11.17 -7.54 -18.91
CA TYR A 66 -11.02 -6.11 -18.66
C TYR A 66 -9.53 -5.76 -18.65
N THR A 67 -8.92 -5.68 -19.83
CA THR A 67 -7.45 -5.61 -19.98
C THR A 67 -6.91 -4.21 -20.25
N ASP A 68 -7.76 -3.24 -20.50
CA ASP A 68 -7.37 -1.84 -20.64
C ASP A 68 -7.44 -1.16 -19.28
N VAL A 69 -6.33 -0.64 -18.80
CA VAL A 69 -6.17 -0.22 -17.41
C VAL A 69 -5.82 1.25 -17.32
N VAL A 70 -6.59 2.02 -16.58
CA VAL A 70 -6.17 3.33 -16.06
C VAL A 70 -5.52 3.09 -14.70
N ASP A 71 -4.22 3.31 -14.61
CA ASP A 71 -3.45 3.34 -13.37
C ASP A 71 -3.46 4.79 -12.87
N ALA A 72 -4.19 5.08 -11.81
CA ALA A 72 -4.48 6.44 -11.37
C ALA A 72 -3.92 6.73 -9.97
N ASP A 73 -3.21 7.83 -9.83
CA ASP A 73 -2.63 8.33 -8.57
C ASP A 73 -3.23 9.72 -8.26
N LEU A 74 -3.63 9.94 -7.01
CA LEU A 74 -4.12 11.23 -6.55
C LEU A 74 -2.99 12.06 -5.94
N SER A 75 -2.86 13.30 -6.37
CA SER A 75 -1.86 14.20 -5.82
C SER A 75 -2.22 14.60 -4.40
N LYS A 76 -1.38 14.19 -3.43
CA LYS A 76 -1.52 14.58 -2.01
C LYS A 76 -2.94 14.42 -1.46
N TYR A 77 -3.58 13.27 -1.74
CA TYR A 77 -5.00 13.03 -1.44
C TYR A 77 -5.38 13.48 -0.02
N PHE A 78 -4.71 12.96 1.00
CA PHE A 78 -4.99 13.29 2.41
C PHE A 78 -4.84 14.78 2.73
N ASP A 79 -3.96 15.48 2.03
CA ASP A 79 -3.67 16.90 2.28
C ASP A 79 -4.63 17.85 1.54
N THR A 80 -5.40 17.32 0.57
CA THR A 80 -6.23 18.14 -0.33
C THR A 80 -7.73 18.00 -0.11
N ILE A 81 -8.20 17.05 0.71
CA ILE A 81 -9.61 16.85 1.00
C ILE A 81 -10.23 18.12 1.59
N PRO A 82 -11.25 18.75 0.94
CA PRO A 82 -11.85 19.97 1.46
C PRO A 82 -12.69 19.70 2.71
N HIS A 83 -12.46 20.47 3.78
CA HIS A 83 -13.14 20.25 5.07
C HIS A 83 -14.65 20.46 5.01
N ARG A 84 -15.11 21.47 4.25
CA ARG A 84 -16.55 21.77 4.14
C ARG A 84 -17.31 20.57 3.56
N GLU A 85 -16.84 20.07 2.44
CA GLU A 85 -17.48 18.98 1.72
C GLU A 85 -17.32 17.64 2.46
N LEU A 86 -16.20 17.43 3.15
CA LEU A 86 -16.02 16.28 4.03
C LEU A 86 -17.01 16.30 5.19
N MET A 87 -17.16 17.45 5.87
CA MET A 87 -18.11 17.60 6.97
C MET A 87 -19.56 17.42 6.51
N GLN A 88 -19.91 17.83 5.28
CA GLN A 88 -21.21 17.53 4.69
C GLN A 88 -21.42 16.01 4.52
N CYS A 89 -20.38 15.25 4.17
CA CYS A 89 -20.47 13.78 4.10
C CYS A 89 -20.71 13.17 5.48
N VAL A 90 -20.01 13.65 6.50
CA VAL A 90 -20.18 13.20 7.89
C VAL A 90 -21.61 13.51 8.39
N ALA A 91 -22.06 14.73 8.18
CA ALA A 91 -23.37 15.22 8.66
C ALA A 91 -24.58 14.51 8.03
N ARG A 92 -24.41 13.76 6.95
CA ARG A 92 -25.49 12.93 6.39
C ARG A 92 -25.91 11.78 7.30
N ARG A 93 -25.04 11.34 8.19
CA ARG A 93 -25.26 10.21 9.11
C ARG A 93 -25.12 10.58 10.58
N VAL A 94 -24.40 11.65 10.86
CA VAL A 94 -24.13 12.10 12.23
C VAL A 94 -24.83 13.43 12.45
N VAL A 95 -25.85 13.44 13.29
CA VAL A 95 -26.62 14.65 13.65
C VAL A 95 -26.12 15.27 14.96
N ASP A 96 -25.38 14.52 15.78
CA ASP A 96 -24.83 14.97 17.04
C ASP A 96 -23.82 16.10 16.82
N ARG A 97 -24.13 17.27 17.40
CA ARG A 97 -23.34 18.49 17.25
C ARG A 97 -21.96 18.41 17.88
N ASP A 98 -21.84 17.70 18.99
CA ASP A 98 -20.58 17.58 19.71
C ASP A 98 -19.63 16.64 18.98
N VAL A 99 -20.13 15.55 18.41
CA VAL A 99 -19.36 14.66 17.54
C VAL A 99 -18.88 15.41 16.28
N LEU A 100 -19.76 16.18 15.63
CA LEU A 100 -19.39 17.00 14.47
C LEU A 100 -18.34 18.06 14.84
N ARG A 101 -18.48 18.71 16.00
CA ARG A 101 -17.51 19.66 16.52
C ARG A 101 -16.17 18.99 16.78
N LEU A 102 -16.16 17.81 17.38
CA LEU A 102 -14.96 17.05 17.68
C LEU A 102 -14.18 16.70 16.39
N ILE A 103 -14.87 16.17 15.37
CA ILE A 103 -14.23 15.88 14.06
C ILE A 103 -13.65 17.15 13.44
N LYS A 104 -14.40 18.26 13.49
CA LYS A 104 -13.92 19.55 12.98
C LYS A 104 -12.68 20.06 13.74
N MET A 105 -12.60 19.81 15.04
CA MET A 105 -11.41 20.13 15.85
C MET A 105 -10.21 19.32 15.38
N TRP A 106 -10.34 18.03 15.13
CA TRP A 106 -9.23 17.19 14.62
C TRP A 106 -8.75 17.65 13.24
N LEU A 107 -9.67 18.01 12.33
CA LEU A 107 -9.30 18.52 11.01
C LEU A 107 -8.56 19.85 11.07
N LYS A 108 -8.82 20.65 12.10
CA LYS A 108 -8.23 21.98 12.33
C LYS A 108 -7.15 21.98 13.39
N ALA A 109 -6.71 20.80 13.85
CA ALA A 109 -5.66 20.73 14.85
C ALA A 109 -4.35 21.30 14.30
N PRO A 110 -3.66 22.19 15.04
CA PRO A 110 -2.36 22.66 14.63
C PRO A 110 -1.34 21.53 14.72
N VAL A 111 -0.35 21.55 13.82
CA VAL A 111 0.75 20.59 13.78
C VAL A 111 2.02 21.30 14.23
N GLU A 112 2.66 20.79 15.28
CA GLU A 112 3.98 21.24 15.70
C GLU A 112 5.05 20.49 14.90
N GLU A 113 5.86 21.23 14.18
CA GLU A 113 7.07 20.74 13.50
C GLU A 113 8.31 21.23 14.26
N ARG A 114 9.29 20.35 14.40
CA ARG A 114 10.61 20.71 14.95
C ARG A 114 11.65 20.56 13.87
N ASP A 115 12.45 21.60 13.71
CA ASP A 115 13.61 21.54 12.83
C ASP A 115 14.77 20.76 13.50
N GLU A 116 15.84 20.53 12.74
CA GLU A 116 17.05 19.84 13.23
C GLU A 116 17.74 20.60 14.41
N LYS A 117 17.45 21.90 14.56
CA LYS A 117 17.97 22.75 15.66
C LYS A 117 17.03 22.78 16.85
N GLY A 118 15.90 22.05 16.80
CA GLY A 118 14.91 21.99 17.88
C GLY A 118 13.92 23.16 17.92
N ASN A 119 13.96 24.11 16.97
CA ASN A 119 13.01 25.20 16.90
C ASN A 119 11.62 24.66 16.53
N ARG A 120 10.60 25.19 17.21
CA ARG A 120 9.21 24.80 17.00
C ARG A 120 8.54 25.70 15.97
N ARG A 121 7.91 25.10 14.98
CA ARG A 121 7.05 25.77 14.02
C ARG A 121 5.65 25.17 14.10
N MET A 122 4.64 26.03 14.22
CA MET A 122 3.24 25.61 14.17
C MET A 122 2.69 25.81 12.76
N THR A 123 2.10 24.75 12.19
CA THR A 123 1.42 24.77 10.89
C THR A 123 -0.03 24.31 11.04
N GLY A 124 -0.90 24.64 10.06
CA GLY A 124 -2.32 24.32 10.13
C GLY A 124 -3.10 25.26 11.09
N GLY A 125 -4.03 24.72 11.86
CA GLY A 125 -4.85 25.46 12.82
C GLY A 125 -6.19 25.95 12.23
N ARG A 126 -6.78 26.98 12.84
CA ARG A 126 -8.18 27.44 12.53
C ARG A 126 -8.39 27.87 11.09
N GLN A 127 -7.36 28.34 10.41
CA GLN A 127 -7.45 28.78 9.01
C GLN A 127 -7.34 27.63 8.03
N ASN A 128 -6.97 26.42 8.48
CA ASN A 128 -6.88 25.27 7.61
C ASN A 128 -8.27 24.86 7.11
N THR A 129 -8.45 24.82 5.81
CA THR A 129 -9.71 24.46 5.13
C THR A 129 -9.64 23.14 4.38
N ARG A 130 -8.47 22.50 4.36
CA ARG A 130 -8.21 21.26 3.60
C ARG A 130 -7.33 20.30 4.38
N GLY A 131 -7.45 19.04 4.03
CA GLY A 131 -6.62 17.94 4.49
C GLY A 131 -7.09 17.27 5.76
N THR A 132 -6.70 16.00 5.88
CA THR A 132 -6.84 15.20 7.09
C THR A 132 -5.43 14.87 7.58
N PRO A 133 -5.11 15.03 8.88
CA PRO A 133 -3.77 14.79 9.41
C PRO A 133 -3.29 13.36 9.07
N GLN A 134 -2.20 13.23 8.31
CA GLN A 134 -1.60 11.93 8.03
C GLN A 134 -1.02 11.34 9.33
N GLY A 135 -1.57 10.22 9.79
CA GLY A 135 -1.25 9.58 11.08
C GLY A 135 -2.32 9.74 12.15
N GLY A 136 -3.34 10.55 11.91
CA GLY A 136 -4.56 10.57 12.74
C GLY A 136 -5.33 9.25 12.65
N VAL A 137 -5.87 8.76 13.77
CA VAL A 137 -6.62 7.48 13.83
C VAL A 137 -7.92 7.55 13.01
N ALA A 138 -8.60 8.69 13.02
CA ALA A 138 -9.85 8.90 12.28
C ALA A 138 -9.63 9.24 10.79
N SER A 139 -8.42 9.69 10.41
CA SER A 139 -8.14 10.20 9.06
C SER A 139 -8.38 9.18 7.94
N PRO A 140 -8.03 7.88 8.06
CA PRO A 140 -8.32 6.88 7.03
C PRO A 140 -9.82 6.68 6.79
N MET A 141 -10.62 6.66 7.86
CA MET A 141 -12.08 6.53 7.78
C MET A 141 -12.70 7.75 7.07
N LEU A 142 -12.27 8.95 7.43
CA LEU A 142 -12.74 10.20 6.82
C LEU A 142 -12.33 10.30 5.35
N ALA A 143 -11.11 9.87 5.01
CA ALA A 143 -10.65 9.80 3.63
C ALA A 143 -11.50 8.82 2.81
N ASN A 144 -11.77 7.60 3.31
CA ASN A 144 -12.67 6.66 2.64
C ASN A 144 -14.06 7.23 2.42
N LEU A 145 -14.62 7.89 3.43
CA LEU A 145 -15.93 8.54 3.31
C LEU A 145 -15.93 9.59 2.18
N TYR A 146 -14.83 10.33 2.03
CA TYR A 146 -14.72 11.32 0.95
C TYR A 146 -14.55 10.68 -0.43
N MET A 147 -13.70 9.65 -0.57
CA MET A 147 -13.53 8.89 -1.81
C MET A 147 -14.82 8.20 -2.24
N ASN A 148 -15.64 7.79 -1.29
CA ASN A 148 -16.93 7.16 -1.57
C ASN A 148 -17.88 8.05 -2.41
N ARG A 149 -17.71 9.39 -2.39
CA ARG A 149 -18.44 10.30 -3.29
C ARG A 149 -18.16 9.99 -4.75
N PHE A 150 -16.91 9.75 -5.10
CA PHE A 150 -16.51 9.35 -6.46
C PHE A 150 -17.11 7.99 -6.82
N LEU A 151 -16.92 6.99 -5.97
CA LEU A 151 -17.40 5.62 -6.21
C LEU A 151 -18.94 5.57 -6.33
N LYS A 152 -19.63 6.25 -5.44
CA LYS A 152 -21.11 6.37 -5.49
C LYS A 152 -21.56 7.08 -6.76
N HIS A 153 -20.88 8.17 -7.17
CA HIS A 153 -21.21 8.88 -8.38
C HIS A 153 -20.96 8.01 -9.63
N TRP A 154 -19.87 7.23 -9.65
CA TRP A 154 -19.60 6.22 -10.69
C TRP A 154 -20.77 5.25 -10.84
N ARG A 155 -21.27 4.69 -9.73
CA ARG A 155 -22.42 3.76 -9.75
C ARG A 155 -23.72 4.41 -10.18
N ILE A 156 -24.08 5.54 -9.57
CA ILE A 156 -25.39 6.21 -9.82
C ILE A 156 -25.50 6.70 -11.26
N THR A 157 -24.40 7.12 -11.87
CA THR A 157 -24.39 7.61 -13.26
C THR A 157 -24.17 6.49 -14.28
N GLY A 158 -24.22 5.20 -13.88
CA GLY A 158 -24.12 4.06 -14.77
C GLY A 158 -22.79 3.95 -15.53
N ARG A 159 -21.69 4.45 -14.93
CA ARG A 159 -20.40 4.51 -15.63
C ARG A 159 -19.75 3.14 -15.80
N ARG A 160 -20.09 2.19 -14.95
CA ARG A 160 -19.65 0.81 -15.05
C ARG A 160 -20.10 0.19 -16.39
N GLU A 161 -21.37 0.35 -16.72
CA GLU A 161 -21.98 -0.18 -17.94
C GLU A 161 -21.55 0.65 -19.15
N HIS A 162 -21.58 1.96 -19.04
CA HIS A 162 -21.23 2.88 -20.12
C HIS A 162 -19.79 2.72 -20.61
N PHE A 163 -18.83 2.62 -19.69
CA PHE A 163 -17.41 2.42 -20.03
C PHE A 163 -17.01 0.94 -20.06
N GLN A 164 -17.94 0.01 -19.85
CA GLN A 164 -17.62 -1.41 -19.64
C GLN A 164 -16.41 -1.55 -18.71
N ALA A 165 -16.47 -0.92 -17.53
CA ALA A 165 -15.32 -0.73 -16.68
C ALA A 165 -15.64 -0.94 -15.19
N HIS A 166 -14.63 -1.40 -14.44
CA HIS A 166 -14.68 -1.59 -13.00
C HIS A 166 -13.61 -0.75 -12.32
N VAL A 167 -13.97 -0.11 -11.22
CA VAL A 167 -13.02 0.56 -10.33
C VAL A 167 -12.59 -0.42 -9.24
N VAL A 168 -11.31 -0.42 -8.90
CA VAL A 168 -10.77 -1.08 -7.69
C VAL A 168 -9.98 -0.03 -6.94
N ASN A 169 -10.48 0.39 -5.78
CA ASN A 169 -9.91 1.47 -4.99
C ASN A 169 -9.32 0.95 -3.68
N TYR A 170 -8.13 1.40 -3.35
CA TYR A 170 -7.48 1.17 -2.08
C TYR A 170 -6.90 2.49 -1.55
N ALA A 171 -7.64 3.19 -0.73
CA ALA A 171 -7.31 4.53 -0.22
C ALA A 171 -7.13 5.55 -1.36
N ASP A 172 -5.93 6.09 -1.52
CA ASP A 172 -5.52 7.03 -2.58
C ASP A 172 -5.09 6.34 -3.89
N ASP A 173 -4.76 5.05 -3.84
CA ASP A 173 -4.43 4.23 -5.02
C ASP A 173 -5.70 3.62 -5.62
N PHE A 174 -5.94 3.77 -6.91
CA PHE A 174 -7.01 3.06 -7.59
C PHE A 174 -6.70 2.76 -9.04
N VAL A 175 -7.32 1.72 -9.54
CA VAL A 175 -7.25 1.34 -10.96
C VAL A 175 -8.66 1.21 -11.54
N ILE A 176 -8.80 1.58 -12.82
CA ILE A 176 -10.02 1.35 -13.59
C ILE A 176 -9.66 0.35 -14.68
N LEU A 177 -10.34 -0.80 -14.68
CA LEU A 177 -10.15 -1.84 -15.69
C LEU A 177 -11.34 -1.85 -16.64
N SER A 178 -11.10 -1.75 -17.93
CA SER A 178 -12.12 -1.55 -18.97
C SER A 178 -11.93 -2.48 -20.16
N ARG A 179 -12.95 -2.54 -20.99
CA ARG A 179 -12.95 -3.19 -22.32
C ARG A 179 -13.08 -2.12 -23.41
N GLY A 180 -11.97 -1.39 -23.68
CA GLY A 180 -11.89 -0.45 -24.81
C GLY A 180 -12.21 1.02 -24.52
N HIS A 181 -12.79 1.38 -23.35
CA HIS A 181 -13.23 2.76 -23.04
C HIS A 181 -12.34 3.48 -22.01
N THR A 182 -11.07 3.15 -21.94
CA THR A 182 -10.16 3.67 -20.90
C THR A 182 -9.91 5.17 -20.98
N ALA A 183 -9.79 5.73 -22.18
CA ALA A 183 -9.55 7.17 -22.33
C ALA A 183 -10.75 7.99 -21.83
N GLU A 184 -11.97 7.59 -22.22
CA GLU A 184 -13.20 8.22 -21.78
C GLU A 184 -13.38 8.09 -20.25
N ALA A 185 -13.14 6.89 -19.70
CA ALA A 185 -13.22 6.64 -18.28
C ALA A 185 -12.20 7.47 -17.48
N ARG A 186 -10.97 7.63 -17.97
CA ARG A 186 -9.94 8.50 -17.37
C ARG A 186 -10.39 9.97 -17.39
N ASP A 187 -10.86 10.47 -18.52
CA ASP A 187 -11.20 11.88 -18.68
C ASP A 187 -12.43 12.25 -17.85
N TRP A 188 -13.41 11.38 -17.80
CA TRP A 188 -14.55 11.52 -16.90
C TRP A 188 -14.10 11.50 -15.42
N THR A 189 -13.23 10.57 -15.05
CA THR A 189 -12.67 10.50 -13.69
C THR A 189 -11.94 11.78 -13.32
N ARG A 190 -11.12 12.34 -14.23
CA ARG A 190 -10.44 13.61 -14.04
C ARG A 190 -11.43 14.75 -13.75
N GLN A 191 -12.49 14.86 -14.54
CA GLN A 191 -13.52 15.87 -14.34
C GLN A 191 -14.21 15.75 -12.99
N VAL A 192 -14.56 14.53 -12.58
CA VAL A 192 -15.21 14.28 -11.28
C VAL A 192 -14.25 14.60 -10.14
N MET A 193 -12.99 14.16 -10.21
CA MET A 193 -12.00 14.46 -9.17
C MET A 193 -11.82 15.98 -9.03
N THR A 194 -11.71 16.72 -10.13
CA THR A 194 -11.64 18.19 -10.11
C THR A 194 -12.85 18.82 -9.42
N ARG A 195 -14.08 18.35 -9.71
CA ARG A 195 -15.31 18.80 -9.02
C ARG A 195 -15.31 18.48 -7.53
N LEU A 196 -14.65 17.40 -7.13
CA LEU A 196 -14.44 17.03 -5.73
C LEU A 196 -13.29 17.82 -5.06
N GLY A 197 -12.64 18.75 -5.79
CA GLY A 197 -11.48 19.49 -5.28
C GLY A 197 -10.22 18.66 -5.13
N LEU A 198 -10.16 17.50 -5.81
CA LEU A 198 -9.03 16.57 -5.87
C LEU A 198 -8.33 16.69 -7.23
N THR A 199 -7.06 16.29 -7.29
CA THR A 199 -6.26 16.38 -8.50
C THR A 199 -5.62 15.04 -8.83
N LEU A 200 -5.84 14.53 -10.05
CA LEU A 200 -5.07 13.41 -10.58
C LEU A 200 -3.62 13.83 -10.82
N ASN A 201 -2.69 12.97 -10.47
CA ASN A 201 -1.28 13.17 -10.78
C ASN A 201 -1.03 12.73 -12.23
N GLU A 202 -1.04 13.69 -13.15
CA GLU A 202 -0.89 13.41 -14.60
C GLU A 202 0.43 12.69 -14.92
N ALA A 203 1.52 12.99 -14.20
CA ALA A 203 2.82 12.35 -14.43
C ALA A 203 2.84 10.87 -14.02
N LYS A 204 1.92 10.45 -13.15
CA LYS A 204 1.84 9.06 -12.68
C LYS A 204 0.61 8.33 -13.21
N THR A 205 -0.43 9.05 -13.61
CA THR A 205 -1.62 8.46 -14.21
C THR A 205 -1.33 8.02 -15.63
N SER A 206 -1.54 6.74 -15.93
CA SER A 206 -1.24 6.17 -17.24
C SER A 206 -2.32 5.20 -17.71
N ILE A 207 -2.51 5.10 -19.02
CA ILE A 207 -3.32 4.08 -19.65
C ILE A 207 -2.40 2.96 -20.11
N LYS A 208 -2.73 1.71 -19.79
CA LYS A 208 -1.95 0.53 -20.15
C LYS A 208 -2.84 -0.58 -20.66
N GLN A 209 -2.32 -1.34 -21.62
CA GLN A 209 -2.96 -2.54 -22.13
C GLN A 209 -2.31 -3.75 -21.46
N ALA A 210 -2.99 -4.35 -20.47
CA ALA A 210 -2.42 -5.39 -19.60
C ALA A 210 -1.99 -6.67 -20.35
N ARG A 211 -2.46 -6.91 -21.57
CA ARG A 211 -1.98 -8.03 -22.43
C ARG A 211 -0.61 -7.78 -23.04
N ARG A 212 -0.20 -6.51 -23.15
CA ARG A 212 1.06 -6.10 -23.79
C ARG A 212 2.04 -5.50 -22.78
N GLU A 213 1.52 -4.79 -21.82
CA GLU A 213 2.30 -4.03 -20.85
C GLU A 213 2.02 -4.50 -19.41
N ARG A 214 2.90 -4.13 -18.51
CA ARG A 214 2.75 -4.42 -17.07
C ARG A 214 2.44 -3.15 -16.32
N PHE A 215 1.59 -3.26 -15.29
CA PHE A 215 1.33 -2.18 -14.34
C PHE A 215 1.52 -2.67 -12.89
N ASP A 216 1.84 -1.75 -12.00
CA ASP A 216 2.06 -2.04 -10.59
C ASP A 216 0.87 -1.50 -9.78
N PHE A 217 0.22 -2.33 -8.96
CA PHE A 217 -0.83 -1.93 -8.03
C PHE A 217 -0.62 -2.62 -6.69
N LEU A 218 -0.66 -1.86 -5.59
CA LEU A 218 -0.44 -2.34 -4.22
C LEU A 218 0.83 -3.19 -4.06
N GLY A 219 1.91 -2.81 -4.74
CA GLY A 219 3.19 -3.53 -4.69
C GLY A 219 3.25 -4.81 -5.53
N TYR A 220 2.15 -5.23 -6.13
CA TYR A 220 2.12 -6.31 -7.12
C TYR A 220 2.26 -5.75 -8.53
N ARG A 221 2.82 -6.56 -9.41
CA ARG A 221 2.93 -6.31 -10.85
C ARG A 221 2.02 -7.23 -11.60
N PHE A 222 1.07 -6.65 -12.34
CA PHE A 222 0.12 -7.35 -13.19
C PHE A 222 0.53 -7.26 -14.66
N GLY A 223 0.11 -8.23 -15.46
CA GLY A 223 0.33 -8.24 -16.90
C GLY A 223 0.77 -9.60 -17.43
N PRO A 224 1.44 -9.65 -18.62
CA PRO A 224 1.80 -10.91 -19.25
C PRO A 224 2.89 -11.64 -18.49
N HIS A 225 2.62 -12.90 -18.18
CA HIS A 225 3.53 -13.86 -17.60
C HIS A 225 3.63 -15.07 -18.52
N ARG A 226 4.80 -15.69 -18.60
CA ARG A 226 5.03 -16.91 -19.36
C ARG A 226 5.02 -18.10 -18.42
N PHE A 227 4.19 -19.08 -18.72
CA PHE A 227 4.20 -20.33 -17.96
C PHE A 227 5.43 -21.16 -18.33
N ARG A 228 6.10 -21.71 -17.33
CA ARG A 228 7.44 -22.26 -17.53
C ARG A 228 7.43 -23.67 -18.18
N MET A 229 6.34 -24.43 -17.98
CA MET A 229 6.27 -25.81 -18.43
C MET A 229 6.08 -25.93 -19.95
N ASP A 230 5.13 -25.16 -20.50
CA ASP A 230 4.72 -25.21 -21.90
C ASP A 230 4.90 -23.90 -22.66
N GLY A 231 5.33 -22.85 -21.96
CA GLY A 231 5.63 -21.56 -22.57
C GLY A 231 4.45 -20.68 -22.92
N HIS A 232 3.19 -21.07 -22.62
CA HIS A 232 2.02 -20.23 -22.92
C HIS A 232 2.02 -18.94 -22.09
N TRP A 233 1.39 -17.90 -22.64
CA TRP A 233 1.24 -16.60 -21.97
C TRP A 233 -0.09 -16.52 -21.24
N TYR A 234 -0.05 -15.97 -20.04
CA TYR A 234 -1.24 -15.70 -19.24
C TYR A 234 -1.13 -14.35 -18.52
N LEU A 235 -2.26 -13.76 -18.12
CA LEU A 235 -2.26 -12.57 -17.28
C LEU A 235 -2.09 -12.99 -15.83
N GLY A 236 -1.02 -12.53 -15.20
CA GLY A 236 -0.65 -12.92 -13.84
C GLY A 236 -0.37 -11.73 -12.95
N ALA A 237 -0.22 -12.02 -11.67
CA ALA A 237 0.23 -11.09 -10.63
C ALA A 237 1.52 -11.63 -10.00
N SER A 238 2.51 -10.77 -9.79
CA SER A 238 3.78 -11.12 -9.15
C SER A 238 4.29 -9.98 -8.26
N PRO A 239 5.21 -10.22 -7.31
CA PRO A 239 5.84 -9.13 -6.59
C PRO A 239 6.48 -8.10 -7.54
N SER A 240 6.22 -6.82 -7.35
CA SER A 240 6.79 -5.76 -8.19
C SER A 240 8.30 -5.63 -7.99
N LYS A 241 9.01 -5.11 -9.01
CA LYS A 241 10.46 -4.82 -8.88
C LYS A 241 10.75 -3.89 -7.71
N LYS A 242 9.86 -2.89 -7.46
CA LYS A 242 9.96 -1.97 -6.32
C LYS A 242 9.80 -2.70 -4.98
N GLY A 243 8.87 -3.66 -4.89
CA GLY A 243 8.65 -4.48 -3.70
C GLY A 243 9.86 -5.35 -3.37
N VAL A 244 10.47 -5.99 -4.37
CA VAL A 244 11.71 -6.78 -4.21
C VAL A 244 12.89 -5.89 -3.84
N ALA A 245 13.06 -4.73 -4.49
CA ALA A 245 14.15 -3.80 -4.19
C ALA A 245 14.08 -3.27 -2.75
N ARG A 246 12.88 -2.97 -2.26
CA ARG A 246 12.66 -2.55 -0.86
C ARG A 246 13.07 -3.63 0.13
N LEU A 247 12.72 -4.89 -0.15
CA LEU A 247 13.17 -6.01 0.69
C LEU A 247 14.68 -6.13 0.68
N ARG A 248 15.31 -6.08 -0.51
CA ARG A 248 16.78 -6.15 -0.63
C ARG A 248 17.46 -5.06 0.18
N ARG A 249 16.94 -3.83 0.17
CA ARG A 249 17.48 -2.74 0.99
C ARG A 249 17.39 -3.09 2.48
N LYS A 250 16.23 -3.47 3.00
CA LYS A 250 16.06 -3.88 4.40
C LYS A 250 16.99 -5.00 4.83
N VAL A 251 17.19 -6.00 3.98
CA VAL A 251 18.14 -7.10 4.22
C VAL A 251 19.58 -6.57 4.20
N GLY A 252 19.91 -5.68 3.27
CA GLY A 252 21.23 -5.05 3.18
C GLY A 252 21.56 -4.22 4.42
N ASP A 253 20.61 -3.42 4.91
CA ASP A 253 20.76 -2.59 6.11
C ASP A 253 20.96 -3.44 7.37
N LEU A 254 20.21 -4.55 7.49
CA LEU A 254 20.38 -5.49 8.60
C LEU A 254 21.75 -6.18 8.58
N LEU A 255 22.20 -6.63 7.40
CA LEU A 255 23.44 -7.37 7.20
C LEU A 255 24.65 -6.45 6.85
N MET A 256 24.64 -5.23 7.37
CA MET A 256 25.77 -4.32 7.23
C MET A 256 26.94 -4.72 8.15
N PRO A 257 28.18 -4.36 7.81
CA PRO A 257 29.36 -4.70 8.62
C PRO A 257 29.34 -4.19 10.05
N GLY A 258 28.68 -3.07 10.29
CA GLY A 258 28.55 -2.47 11.63
C GLY A 258 27.51 -3.14 12.55
N ASN A 259 26.79 -4.14 12.09
CA ASN A 259 25.86 -4.86 12.96
C ASN A 259 26.62 -5.82 13.87
N VAL A 260 26.69 -5.50 15.17
CA VAL A 260 27.40 -6.27 16.22
C VAL A 260 26.52 -7.33 16.91
N GLY A 261 25.24 -7.40 16.62
CA GLY A 261 24.29 -8.36 17.20
C GLY A 261 24.76 -9.82 17.03
N THR A 262 24.39 -10.72 17.93
CA THR A 262 24.71 -12.15 17.81
C THR A 262 24.06 -12.77 16.56
N TRP A 263 24.61 -13.87 16.05
CA TRP A 263 24.01 -14.52 14.87
C TRP A 263 22.53 -14.92 15.09
N PRO A 264 22.15 -15.53 16.22
CA PRO A 264 20.74 -15.83 16.46
C PRO A 264 19.81 -14.60 16.38
N GLU A 265 20.22 -13.46 16.96
CA GLU A 265 19.43 -12.21 16.92
C GLU A 265 19.30 -11.68 15.49
N VAL A 266 20.39 -11.64 14.75
CA VAL A 266 20.42 -11.18 13.34
C VAL A 266 19.60 -12.11 12.46
N ARG A 267 19.74 -13.43 12.61
CA ARG A 267 18.94 -14.45 11.92
C ARG A 267 17.44 -14.25 12.18
N ASP A 268 17.06 -14.07 13.44
CA ASP A 268 15.64 -13.97 13.81
C ASP A 268 15.01 -12.66 13.26
N GLN A 269 15.77 -11.58 13.27
CA GLN A 269 15.35 -10.33 12.61
C GLN A 269 15.23 -10.51 11.08
N LEU A 270 16.21 -11.16 10.45
CA LEU A 270 16.19 -11.48 9.02
C LEU A 270 14.96 -12.33 8.67
N ASN A 271 14.75 -13.40 9.43
CA ASN A 271 13.61 -14.31 9.22
C ASN A 271 12.27 -13.61 9.43
N ARG A 272 12.17 -12.66 10.37
CA ARG A 272 10.96 -11.82 10.58
C ARG A 272 10.69 -10.94 9.35
N ILE A 273 11.72 -10.31 8.79
CA ILE A 273 11.61 -9.50 7.56
C ILE A 273 11.16 -10.38 6.38
N LEU A 274 11.77 -11.55 6.21
CA LEU A 274 11.46 -12.49 5.12
C LEU A 274 10.04 -13.06 5.24
N ARG A 275 9.61 -13.47 6.44
CA ARG A 275 8.24 -13.95 6.70
C ARG A 275 7.20 -12.87 6.42
N GLY A 276 7.38 -11.66 6.93
CA GLY A 276 6.45 -10.56 6.69
C GLY A 276 6.31 -10.23 5.19
N TRP A 277 7.43 -10.21 4.46
CA TRP A 277 7.41 -9.97 3.03
C TRP A 277 6.74 -11.12 2.26
N SER A 278 7.07 -12.36 2.56
CA SER A 278 6.48 -13.53 1.88
C SER A 278 5.00 -13.71 2.19
N ALA A 279 4.55 -13.37 3.39
CA ALA A 279 3.14 -13.37 3.75
C ALA A 279 2.34 -12.38 2.89
N TYR A 280 2.86 -11.16 2.72
CA TYR A 280 2.22 -10.17 1.83
C TYR A 280 2.27 -10.61 0.35
N PHE A 281 3.40 -11.12 -0.13
CA PHE A 281 3.58 -11.55 -1.52
C PHE A 281 3.28 -13.05 -1.74
N SER A 282 2.28 -13.57 -1.04
CA SER A 282 1.88 -14.99 -1.12
C SER A 282 0.99 -15.33 -2.31
N TYR A 283 0.40 -14.33 -2.96
CA TYR A 283 -0.53 -14.51 -4.09
C TYR A 283 0.18 -14.53 -5.45
N GLY A 284 -0.38 -15.25 -6.42
CA GLY A 284 0.05 -15.23 -7.82
C GLY A 284 1.41 -15.89 -8.10
N THR A 285 2.08 -15.39 -9.14
CA THR A 285 3.34 -15.93 -9.68
C THR A 285 4.56 -15.43 -8.90
N ARG A 286 4.86 -16.04 -7.79
CA ARG A 286 5.88 -15.56 -6.83
C ARG A 286 7.25 -16.22 -6.96
N LEU A 287 7.34 -17.44 -7.52
CA LEU A 287 8.53 -18.28 -7.47
C LEU A 287 9.81 -17.60 -8.01
N MET A 288 9.69 -16.85 -9.10
CA MET A 288 10.84 -16.13 -9.67
C MET A 288 11.37 -15.04 -8.72
N ALA A 289 10.45 -14.29 -8.10
CA ALA A 289 10.81 -13.26 -7.12
C ALA A 289 11.43 -13.91 -5.86
N TYR A 290 10.87 -15.01 -5.37
CA TYR A 290 11.35 -15.74 -4.21
C TYR A 290 12.78 -16.26 -4.46
N ARG A 291 13.04 -16.88 -5.62
CA ARG A 291 14.41 -17.33 -6.00
C ARG A 291 15.39 -16.18 -6.05
N ALA A 292 14.99 -15.03 -6.63
CA ALA A 292 15.84 -13.86 -6.70
C ALA A 292 16.15 -13.25 -5.32
N VAL A 293 15.21 -13.37 -4.37
CA VAL A 293 15.42 -12.97 -2.98
C VAL A 293 16.30 -13.96 -2.25
N ASP A 294 16.05 -15.27 -2.36
CA ASP A 294 16.88 -16.31 -1.73
C ASP A 294 18.35 -16.19 -2.15
N ASN A 295 18.62 -16.01 -3.44
CA ASN A 295 19.97 -15.82 -3.93
C ASN A 295 20.65 -14.57 -3.34
N TYR A 296 19.90 -13.46 -3.30
CA TYR A 296 20.39 -12.22 -2.70
C TYR A 296 20.69 -12.38 -1.20
N VAL A 297 19.77 -13.00 -0.45
CA VAL A 297 19.92 -13.27 0.98
C VAL A 297 21.17 -14.14 1.24
N LEU A 298 21.30 -15.21 0.48
CA LEU A 298 22.46 -16.10 0.56
C LEU A 298 23.79 -15.34 0.42
N GLU A 299 23.89 -14.51 -0.62
CA GLU A 299 25.10 -13.73 -0.88
C GLU A 299 25.39 -12.70 0.23
N ARG A 300 24.33 -12.03 0.73
CA ARG A 300 24.47 -11.06 1.82
C ARG A 300 24.87 -11.73 3.14
N VAL A 301 24.29 -12.89 3.47
CA VAL A 301 24.64 -13.67 4.67
C VAL A 301 26.08 -14.17 4.58
N ARG A 302 26.48 -14.74 3.44
CA ARG A 302 27.90 -15.14 3.19
C ARG A 302 28.86 -13.98 3.41
N HIS A 303 28.53 -12.82 2.84
CA HIS A 303 29.37 -11.64 2.97
C HIS A 303 29.48 -11.15 4.42
N PHE A 304 28.35 -11.14 5.14
CA PHE A 304 28.28 -10.77 6.56
C PHE A 304 29.12 -11.72 7.43
N LEU A 305 28.91 -13.03 7.31
CA LEU A 305 29.61 -14.04 8.10
C LEU A 305 31.11 -14.12 7.76
N ARG A 306 31.45 -14.02 6.47
CA ARG A 306 32.85 -13.96 6.01
C ARG A 306 33.63 -12.87 6.73
N ARG A 307 33.09 -11.66 6.79
CA ARG A 307 33.72 -10.54 7.49
C ARG A 307 33.85 -10.79 8.98
N ARG A 308 32.79 -11.29 9.58
CA ARG A 308 32.73 -11.57 11.01
C ARG A 308 33.75 -12.65 11.45
N HIS A 309 33.90 -13.67 10.63
CA HIS A 309 34.83 -14.77 10.90
C HIS A 309 36.20 -14.60 10.22
N LYS A 310 36.50 -13.43 9.66
CA LYS A 310 37.77 -13.09 8.99
C LYS A 310 38.20 -14.12 7.93
N VAL A 311 37.21 -14.68 7.18
CA VAL A 311 37.48 -15.67 6.13
C VAL A 311 38.01 -14.97 4.89
N GLN A 312 39.20 -15.37 4.40
CA GLN A 312 39.89 -14.71 3.26
C GLN A 312 39.25 -15.02 1.90
N SER A 313 38.63 -16.19 1.73
CA SER A 313 37.94 -16.58 0.50
C SER A 313 36.60 -15.85 0.33
N ARG A 314 35.90 -16.04 -0.80
CA ARG A 314 34.51 -15.53 -0.99
C ARG A 314 33.49 -16.17 -0.04
N GLY A 315 33.89 -17.15 0.76
CA GLY A 315 33.05 -17.81 1.77
C GLY A 315 32.04 -18.82 1.19
N ALA A 316 32.09 -19.09 -0.13
CA ALA A 316 31.12 -19.99 -0.76
C ALA A 316 31.23 -21.43 -0.28
N ILE A 317 32.45 -21.92 -0.05
CA ILE A 317 32.71 -23.27 0.46
C ILE A 317 32.33 -23.36 1.94
N ARG A 318 32.82 -22.41 2.75
CA ARG A 318 32.59 -22.42 4.21
C ARG A 318 31.12 -22.13 4.58
N PHE A 319 30.39 -21.32 3.80
CA PHE A 319 29.00 -20.97 4.01
C PHE A 319 28.18 -21.44 2.80
N SER A 320 28.04 -22.76 2.66
CA SER A 320 27.27 -23.37 1.59
C SER A 320 25.77 -23.01 1.68
N ASP A 321 25.03 -23.29 0.64
CA ASP A 321 23.56 -23.12 0.59
C ASP A 321 22.89 -23.88 1.75
N ASP A 322 23.32 -25.15 1.93
CA ASP A 322 22.74 -26.04 2.93
C ASP A 322 23.10 -25.59 4.34
N LEU A 323 24.32 -25.10 4.56
CA LEU A 323 24.68 -24.51 5.85
C LEU A 323 23.85 -23.27 6.16
N VAL A 324 23.72 -22.33 5.21
CA VAL A 324 23.01 -21.05 5.44
C VAL A 324 21.51 -21.27 5.68
N PHE A 325 20.86 -22.05 4.84
CA PHE A 325 19.42 -22.28 4.94
C PHE A 325 19.04 -23.45 5.85
N GLY A 326 19.93 -24.36 6.11
CA GLY A 326 19.75 -25.49 7.04
C GLY A 326 20.24 -25.14 8.44
N GLU A 327 21.52 -25.38 8.72
CA GLU A 327 22.10 -25.30 10.08
C GLU A 327 22.04 -23.87 10.67
N LEU A 328 22.35 -22.84 9.88
CA LEU A 328 22.28 -21.46 10.33
C LEU A 328 20.85 -20.92 10.41
N GLY A 329 19.84 -21.67 9.95
CA GLY A 329 18.44 -21.43 10.14
C GLY A 329 17.84 -20.22 9.42
N VAL A 330 18.45 -19.77 8.32
CA VAL A 330 17.89 -18.70 7.48
C VAL A 330 16.70 -19.23 6.69
N LEU A 331 15.59 -18.48 6.68
CA LEU A 331 14.37 -18.86 5.98
C LEU A 331 14.58 -18.84 4.45
N ARG A 332 14.24 -19.95 3.79
CA ARG A 332 14.29 -20.09 2.33
C ARG A 332 12.88 -19.88 1.75
N LEU A 333 12.67 -18.79 1.04
CA LEU A 333 11.35 -18.38 0.59
C LEU A 333 10.73 -19.34 -0.43
N ARG A 334 11.52 -19.88 -1.35
CA ARG A 334 11.03 -20.80 -2.39
C ARG A 334 10.47 -22.12 -1.85
N HIS A 335 10.74 -22.47 -0.59
CA HIS A 335 10.22 -23.66 0.08
C HIS A 335 9.02 -23.37 0.97
N ILE A 336 8.58 -22.12 1.08
CA ILE A 336 7.39 -21.79 1.87
C ILE A 336 6.14 -22.28 1.12
N HIS A 337 5.43 -23.22 1.72
CA HIS A 337 4.10 -23.61 1.27
C HIS A 337 3.06 -22.60 1.75
N VAL A 338 2.05 -22.29 0.91
CA VAL A 338 1.03 -21.27 1.22
C VAL A 338 0.20 -21.61 2.47
N GLY A 339 0.08 -22.91 2.81
CA GLY A 339 -0.63 -23.38 3.98
C GLY A 339 0.12 -23.21 5.31
N SER A 340 1.43 -22.91 5.28
CA SER A 340 2.26 -22.80 6.49
C SER A 340 2.46 -21.35 6.99
N LEU A 341 1.84 -20.37 6.35
CA LEU A 341 1.88 -18.98 6.81
C LEU A 341 0.86 -18.76 7.93
N PRO A 342 1.28 -18.15 9.07
CA PRO A 342 0.35 -17.89 10.17
C PRO A 342 -0.83 -17.03 9.69
N SER A 343 -2.03 -17.37 10.14
CA SER A 343 -3.28 -16.64 9.89
C SER A 343 -3.35 -15.25 10.58
N ALA A 344 -2.25 -14.74 11.10
CA ALA A 344 -2.15 -13.51 11.90
C ALA A 344 -2.25 -12.19 11.11
N LEU A 345 -2.73 -12.23 9.87
CA LEU A 345 -3.07 -11.05 9.06
C LEU A 345 -4.48 -11.18 8.42
N LYS A 346 -5.40 -11.83 9.13
CA LYS A 346 -6.83 -11.74 8.82
C LYS A 346 -7.46 -10.51 9.44
#